data_bc4448d5b34f6dabd99784442cedf465
#
_entry.id   bc4448d5b34f6dabd99784442cedf465
#
_cell.length_a   1.000
_cell.length_b   1.000
_cell.length_c   1.000
_cell.angle_alpha   90.00
_cell.angle_beta   90.00
_cell.angle_gamma   90.00
#
_symmetry.space_group_name_H-M   'P 1'
#
loop_
_entity.id
_entity.type
_entity.pdbx_description
1 polymer ?
#
loop_
_entity_poly.entity_id
_entity_poly.type
_entity_poly.pdbx_seq_one_letter_code
_entity_poly.pdbx_strand_id
1 'polypeptide(L)'
;MMKRKIKLALADDHMLFRQGLIALLSDYDELKVVTEVPNGLELVKSLKNRPVDVAIIDYEMPEMDGLEATRQIRLKYPDTKIISLTMHNSEELILQLLDKGSNGFLLKDFDSEKVVDAIYAVIENGYYFNDHISKDMLHYVMKSKKLKPKFGISALTDKEIQIIRLICEEKTNKEISDILNLSPRTVEGSRAKIIAKINVKNTAGIVLYAIKNNIIY
;
A
#
# COMPACT_ATOMS: atom_id res chain seq x y z
N MET A 1 -17.86 5.20 -22.64
CA MET A 1 -16.41 5.49 -22.44
C MET A 1 -15.77 4.21 -21.91
N MET A 2 -14.78 3.63 -22.60
CA MET A 2 -14.02 2.51 -22.04
C MET A 2 -13.30 2.98 -20.78
N LYS A 3 -13.59 2.36 -19.62
CA LYS A 3 -12.82 2.59 -18.40
C LYS A 3 -11.35 2.20 -18.66
N ARG A 4 -10.39 3.02 -18.23
CA ARG A 4 -8.96 2.71 -18.33
C ARG A 4 -8.71 1.44 -17.54
N LYS A 5 -8.09 0.42 -18.16
CA LYS A 5 -7.71 -0.81 -17.46
C LYS A 5 -6.58 -0.53 -16.47
N ILE A 6 -6.69 -1.09 -15.28
CA ILE A 6 -5.64 -1.09 -14.26
C ILE A 6 -4.54 -2.06 -14.71
N LYS A 7 -3.33 -1.58 -14.91
CA LYS A 7 -2.18 -2.37 -15.30
C LYS A 7 -1.49 -2.95 -14.09
N LEU A 8 -1.28 -4.26 -14.10
CA LEU A 8 -0.70 -5.01 -13.00
C LEU A 8 0.65 -5.61 -13.40
N ALA A 9 1.60 -5.60 -12.47
CA ALA A 9 2.80 -6.43 -12.52
C ALA A 9 2.74 -7.46 -11.40
N LEU A 10 3.18 -8.69 -11.67
CA LEU A 10 3.22 -9.78 -10.72
C LEU A 10 4.63 -10.35 -10.65
N ALA A 11 5.21 -10.38 -9.45
CA ALA A 11 6.49 -10.99 -9.15
C ALA A 11 6.34 -12.03 -8.05
N ASP A 12 6.66 -13.27 -8.37
CA ASP A 12 6.58 -14.43 -7.47
C ASP A 12 7.45 -15.56 -8.06
N ASP A 13 8.26 -16.25 -7.30
CA ASP A 13 9.08 -17.34 -7.79
C ASP A 13 8.31 -18.66 -7.96
N HIS A 14 7.14 -18.80 -7.32
CA HIS A 14 6.27 -19.96 -7.43
C HIS A 14 5.39 -19.88 -8.69
N MET A 15 5.82 -20.56 -9.74
CA MET A 15 5.15 -20.50 -11.05
C MET A 15 3.66 -20.86 -10.98
N LEU A 16 3.28 -21.91 -10.26
CA LEU A 16 1.87 -22.34 -10.16
C LEU A 16 0.99 -21.30 -9.46
N PHE A 17 1.49 -20.69 -8.38
CA PHE A 17 0.79 -19.61 -7.69
C PHE A 17 0.61 -18.40 -8.61
N ARG A 18 1.66 -18.01 -9.30
CA ARG A 18 1.67 -16.89 -10.25
C ARG A 18 0.66 -17.10 -11.38
N GLN A 19 0.64 -18.28 -11.99
CA GLN A 19 -0.34 -18.63 -13.04
C GLN A 19 -1.77 -18.68 -12.52
N GLY A 20 -1.99 -19.21 -11.33
CA GLY A 20 -3.30 -19.21 -10.68
C GLY A 20 -3.83 -17.79 -10.44
N LEU A 21 -2.96 -16.90 -9.97
CA LEU A 21 -3.31 -15.50 -9.74
C LEU A 21 -3.61 -14.76 -11.05
N ILE A 22 -2.86 -15.03 -12.12
CA ILE A 22 -3.14 -14.47 -13.45
C ILE A 22 -4.49 -14.94 -13.98
N ALA A 23 -4.78 -16.23 -13.85
CA ALA A 23 -6.06 -16.79 -14.28
C ALA A 23 -7.23 -16.09 -13.55
N LEU A 24 -7.15 -15.98 -12.23
CA LEU A 24 -8.14 -15.30 -11.40
C LEU A 24 -8.34 -13.83 -11.85
N LEU A 25 -7.25 -13.09 -12.03
CA LEU A 25 -7.33 -11.68 -12.41
C LEU A 25 -7.86 -11.48 -13.83
N SER A 26 -7.80 -12.51 -14.69
CA SER A 26 -8.32 -12.44 -16.04
C SER A 26 -9.85 -12.45 -16.11
N ASP A 27 -10.54 -12.85 -15.03
CA ASP A 27 -11.99 -12.81 -14.92
C ASP A 27 -12.56 -11.38 -14.75
N TYR A 28 -11.66 -10.41 -14.50
CA TYR A 28 -12.02 -9.01 -14.27
C TYR A 28 -11.57 -8.13 -15.44
N ASP A 29 -12.53 -7.68 -16.25
CA ASP A 29 -12.28 -6.90 -17.47
C ASP A 29 -11.47 -5.62 -17.27
N GLU A 30 -11.55 -5.01 -16.08
CA GLU A 30 -10.84 -3.80 -15.72
C GLU A 30 -9.37 -4.04 -15.32
N LEU A 31 -8.98 -5.30 -15.03
CA LEU A 31 -7.62 -5.65 -14.62
C LEU A 31 -6.83 -6.21 -15.78
N LYS A 32 -5.56 -5.88 -15.87
CA LYS A 32 -4.67 -6.42 -16.90
C LYS A 32 -3.27 -6.67 -16.36
N VAL A 33 -2.89 -7.92 -16.22
CA VAL A 33 -1.49 -8.28 -15.96
C VAL A 33 -0.68 -8.01 -17.23
N VAL A 34 0.26 -7.08 -17.16
CA VAL A 34 1.12 -6.67 -18.29
C VAL A 34 2.56 -7.12 -18.09
N THR A 35 2.93 -7.52 -16.89
CA THR A 35 4.25 -8.00 -16.53
C THR A 35 4.12 -9.16 -15.55
N GLU A 36 4.81 -10.25 -15.83
CA GLU A 36 4.94 -11.43 -14.99
C GLU A 36 6.42 -11.83 -14.94
N VAL A 37 6.97 -11.96 -13.73
CA VAL A 37 8.40 -12.23 -13.53
C VAL A 37 8.65 -13.10 -12.28
N PRO A 38 9.75 -13.87 -12.23
CA PRO A 38 10.04 -14.77 -11.11
C PRO A 38 10.79 -14.12 -9.94
N ASN A 39 11.23 -12.86 -10.05
CA ASN A 39 12.01 -12.19 -9.00
C ASN A 39 11.92 -10.67 -9.05
N GLY A 40 12.36 -10.03 -7.96
CA GLY A 40 12.30 -8.57 -7.81
C GLY A 40 13.21 -7.82 -8.77
N LEU A 41 14.34 -8.41 -9.17
CA LEU A 41 15.29 -7.76 -10.09
C LEU A 41 14.69 -7.58 -11.49
N GLU A 42 14.04 -8.62 -11.99
CA GLU A 42 13.34 -8.58 -13.27
C GLU A 42 12.13 -7.64 -13.20
N LEU A 43 11.42 -7.63 -12.08
CA LEU A 43 10.32 -6.69 -11.87
C LEU A 43 10.80 -5.23 -12.02
N VAL A 44 11.78 -4.82 -11.25
CA VAL A 44 12.31 -3.44 -11.29
C VAL A 44 12.81 -3.06 -12.68
N LYS A 45 13.46 -4.00 -13.41
CA LYS A 45 13.90 -3.78 -14.79
C LYS A 45 12.73 -3.60 -15.76
N SER A 46 11.68 -4.39 -15.61
CA SER A 46 10.52 -4.38 -16.52
C SER A 46 9.71 -3.08 -16.42
N LEU A 47 9.59 -2.49 -15.23
CA LEU A 47 8.82 -1.27 -14.99
C LEU A 47 9.36 -0.05 -15.77
N LYS A 48 10.63 -0.07 -16.14
CA LYS A 48 11.22 0.99 -16.99
C LYS A 48 10.51 1.11 -18.33
N ASN A 49 10.15 -0.02 -18.93
CA ASN A 49 9.55 -0.07 -20.27
C ASN A 49 8.04 -0.31 -20.23
N ARG A 50 7.52 -0.81 -19.12
CA ARG A 50 6.12 -1.16 -18.90
C ARG A 50 5.64 -0.62 -17.55
N PRO A 51 5.33 0.69 -17.45
CA PRO A 51 4.81 1.25 -16.21
C PRO A 51 3.46 0.62 -15.87
N VAL A 52 3.25 0.35 -14.58
CA VAL A 52 2.04 -0.28 -14.05
C VAL A 52 1.40 0.57 -12.97
N ASP A 53 0.11 0.36 -12.74
CA ASP A 53 -0.63 1.03 -11.68
C ASP A 53 -0.40 0.32 -10.33
N VAL A 54 -0.37 -1.03 -10.34
CA VAL A 54 -0.13 -1.85 -9.13
C VAL A 54 0.93 -2.93 -9.42
N ALA A 55 1.87 -3.09 -8.50
CA ALA A 55 2.82 -4.20 -8.45
C ALA A 55 2.45 -5.12 -7.28
N ILE A 56 2.20 -6.39 -7.56
CA ILE A 56 1.96 -7.44 -6.58
C ILE A 56 3.26 -8.23 -6.46
N ILE A 57 3.85 -8.27 -5.27
CA ILE A 57 5.24 -8.69 -5.06
C ILE A 57 5.31 -9.71 -3.94
N ASP A 58 5.79 -10.92 -4.24
CA ASP A 58 6.15 -11.88 -3.21
C ASP A 58 7.29 -11.36 -2.34
N TYR A 59 7.23 -11.65 -1.05
CA TYR A 59 8.28 -11.30 -0.12
C TYR A 59 9.54 -12.14 -0.35
N GLU A 60 9.38 -13.45 -0.51
CA GLU A 60 10.49 -14.39 -0.66
C GLU A 60 10.72 -14.73 -2.14
N MET A 61 11.77 -14.16 -2.71
CA MET A 61 12.16 -14.43 -4.10
C MET A 61 13.69 -14.51 -4.21
N PRO A 62 14.21 -15.31 -5.14
CA PRO A 62 15.65 -15.34 -5.43
C PRO A 62 16.14 -14.02 -6.03
N GLU A 63 17.45 -13.80 -6.05
CA GLU A 63 18.19 -12.66 -6.62
C GLU A 63 17.87 -11.31 -5.95
N MET A 64 16.61 -10.94 -5.86
CA MET A 64 16.14 -9.74 -5.17
C MET A 64 14.80 -10.06 -4.51
N ASP A 65 14.77 -10.01 -3.20
CA ASP A 65 13.55 -10.21 -2.40
C ASP A 65 12.52 -9.08 -2.56
N GLY A 66 11.31 -9.32 -2.06
CA GLY A 66 10.22 -8.37 -2.17
C GLY A 66 10.45 -7.08 -1.38
N LEU A 67 11.25 -7.12 -0.29
CA LEU A 67 11.55 -5.95 0.51
C LEU A 67 12.44 -4.95 -0.24
N GLU A 68 13.51 -5.47 -0.86
CA GLU A 68 14.42 -4.64 -1.65
C GLU A 68 13.75 -4.18 -2.96
N ALA A 69 12.97 -5.05 -3.62
CA ALA A 69 12.17 -4.68 -4.78
C ALA A 69 11.21 -3.53 -4.46
N THR A 70 10.46 -3.63 -3.35
CA THR A 70 9.56 -2.58 -2.86
C THR A 70 10.29 -1.26 -2.65
N ARG A 71 11.46 -1.30 -2.00
CA ARG A 71 12.30 -0.12 -1.78
C ARG A 71 12.73 0.54 -3.10
N GLN A 72 13.20 -0.25 -4.06
CA GLN A 72 13.65 0.26 -5.36
C GLN A 72 12.50 0.83 -6.20
N ILE A 73 11.36 0.14 -6.21
CA ILE A 73 10.17 0.61 -6.93
C ILE A 73 9.68 1.93 -6.32
N ARG A 74 9.62 2.03 -5.01
CA ARG A 74 9.19 3.27 -4.35
C ARG A 74 10.08 4.47 -4.67
N LEU A 75 11.39 4.25 -4.82
CA LEU A 75 12.34 5.30 -5.18
C LEU A 75 12.25 5.72 -6.64
N LYS A 76 12.06 4.77 -7.56
CA LYS A 76 12.10 5.00 -9.01
C LYS A 76 10.73 5.27 -9.62
N TYR A 77 9.67 4.70 -9.04
CA TYR A 77 8.29 4.72 -9.54
C TYR A 77 7.32 5.04 -8.39
N PRO A 78 7.33 6.27 -7.84
CA PRO A 78 6.58 6.63 -6.62
C PRO A 78 5.06 6.49 -6.76
N ASP A 79 4.52 6.59 -7.98
CA ASP A 79 3.09 6.48 -8.24
C ASP A 79 2.58 5.03 -8.28
N THR A 80 3.46 4.05 -8.53
CA THR A 80 3.10 2.63 -8.54
C THR A 80 2.67 2.20 -7.14
N LYS A 81 1.47 1.63 -7.02
CA LYS A 81 1.01 1.01 -5.78
C LYS A 81 1.66 -0.35 -5.61
N ILE A 82 1.95 -0.74 -4.38
CA ILE A 82 2.65 -1.98 -4.08
C ILE A 82 1.83 -2.78 -3.09
N ILE A 83 1.47 -4.01 -3.45
CA ILE A 83 0.87 -5.02 -2.57
C ILE A 83 1.90 -6.12 -2.37
N SER A 84 2.30 -6.35 -1.14
CA SER A 84 3.24 -7.43 -0.81
C SER A 84 2.48 -8.72 -0.47
N LEU A 85 2.93 -9.84 -1.03
CA LEU A 85 2.46 -11.18 -0.69
C LEU A 85 3.47 -11.85 0.26
N THR A 86 3.00 -12.64 1.22
CA THR A 86 3.88 -13.38 2.13
C THR A 86 3.18 -14.61 2.71
N MET A 87 3.94 -15.65 3.04
CA MET A 87 3.46 -16.79 3.84
C MET A 87 3.51 -16.49 5.34
N HIS A 88 4.19 -15.44 5.76
CA HIS A 88 4.46 -15.15 7.16
C HIS A 88 3.57 -14.02 7.69
N ASN A 89 2.84 -14.34 8.77
CA ASN A 89 2.03 -13.36 9.50
C ASN A 89 2.82 -12.82 10.72
N SER A 90 4.00 -12.20 10.47
CA SER A 90 4.75 -11.58 11.55
C SER A 90 4.58 -10.06 11.52
N GLU A 91 4.23 -9.49 12.68
CA GLU A 91 4.08 -8.03 12.87
C GLU A 91 5.33 -7.26 12.41
N GLU A 92 6.51 -7.82 12.69
CA GLU A 92 7.79 -7.20 12.35
C GLU A 92 7.98 -7.11 10.84
N LEU A 93 7.67 -8.16 10.10
CA LEU A 93 7.74 -8.20 8.64
C LEU A 93 6.79 -7.18 8.02
N ILE A 94 5.55 -7.14 8.50
CA ILE A 94 4.53 -6.18 8.02
C ILE A 94 5.02 -4.75 8.16
N LEU A 95 5.56 -4.41 9.33
CA LEU A 95 6.10 -3.07 9.57
C LEU A 95 7.30 -2.74 8.68
N GLN A 96 8.17 -3.72 8.43
CA GLN A 96 9.28 -3.54 7.51
C GLN A 96 8.79 -3.27 6.08
N LEU A 97 7.81 -4.02 5.59
CA LEU A 97 7.22 -3.82 4.26
C LEU A 97 6.59 -2.43 4.12
N LEU A 98 5.83 -2.00 5.12
CA LEU A 98 5.22 -0.66 5.15
C LEU A 98 6.29 0.45 5.21
N ASP A 99 7.33 0.28 6.04
CA ASP A 99 8.45 1.22 6.12
C ASP A 99 9.20 1.33 4.78
N LYS A 100 9.30 0.24 4.03
CA LYS A 100 9.90 0.26 2.68
C LYS A 100 8.98 0.87 1.63
N GLY A 101 7.70 1.01 1.92
CA GLY A 101 6.74 1.74 1.08
C GLY A 101 5.69 0.85 0.41
N SER A 102 5.46 -0.36 0.90
CA SER A 102 4.29 -1.13 0.51
C SER A 102 3.01 -0.36 0.83
N ASN A 103 2.00 -0.47 -0.02
CA ASN A 103 0.69 0.13 0.20
C ASN A 103 -0.26 -0.82 0.94
N GLY A 104 0.04 -2.10 0.92
CA GLY A 104 -0.72 -3.13 1.59
C GLY A 104 0.00 -4.45 1.53
N PHE A 105 -0.55 -5.45 2.21
CA PHE A 105 -0.05 -6.80 2.09
C PHE A 105 -1.19 -7.83 2.24
N LEU A 106 -0.93 -9.04 1.74
CA LEU A 106 -1.80 -10.19 1.81
C LEU A 106 -0.99 -11.42 2.23
N LEU A 107 -1.57 -12.26 3.05
CA LEU A 107 -1.05 -13.61 3.29
C LEU A 107 -1.36 -14.48 2.08
N LYS A 108 -0.44 -15.37 1.65
CA LYS A 108 -0.66 -16.26 0.49
C LYS A 108 -1.73 -17.35 0.71
N ASP A 109 -2.34 -17.41 1.90
CA ASP A 109 -3.49 -18.26 2.24
C ASP A 109 -4.85 -17.58 2.06
N PHE A 110 -4.87 -16.45 1.35
CA PHE A 110 -6.07 -15.64 1.14
C PHE A 110 -7.12 -16.31 0.23
N ASP A 111 -8.38 -15.94 0.44
CA ASP A 111 -9.42 -16.14 -0.55
C ASP A 111 -9.16 -15.28 -1.79
N SER A 112 -9.37 -15.85 -2.96
CA SER A 112 -9.10 -15.21 -4.25
C SER A 112 -9.69 -13.81 -4.40
N GLU A 113 -10.86 -13.55 -3.82
CA GLU A 113 -11.54 -12.26 -3.87
C GLU A 113 -10.77 -11.15 -3.16
N LYS A 114 -10.02 -11.48 -2.09
CA LYS A 114 -9.24 -10.50 -1.32
C LYS A 114 -8.12 -9.82 -2.12
N VAL A 115 -7.58 -10.49 -3.14
CA VAL A 115 -6.57 -9.86 -4.01
C VAL A 115 -7.19 -8.76 -4.85
N VAL A 116 -8.37 -9.00 -5.36
CA VAL A 116 -9.11 -8.04 -6.18
C VAL A 116 -9.52 -6.83 -5.33
N ASP A 117 -10.04 -7.09 -4.13
CA ASP A 117 -10.37 -6.04 -3.15
C ASP A 117 -9.14 -5.19 -2.80
N ALA A 118 -8.01 -5.85 -2.56
CA ALA A 118 -6.76 -5.15 -2.27
C ALA A 118 -6.29 -4.27 -3.43
N ILE A 119 -6.42 -4.74 -4.68
CA ILE A 119 -6.07 -3.96 -5.88
C ILE A 119 -6.95 -2.70 -5.96
N TYR A 120 -8.26 -2.83 -5.82
CA TYR A 120 -9.15 -1.67 -5.86
C TYR A 120 -8.91 -0.72 -4.68
N ALA A 121 -8.76 -1.25 -3.46
CA ALA A 121 -8.51 -0.44 -2.27
C ALA A 121 -7.20 0.37 -2.37
N VAL A 122 -6.10 -0.22 -2.87
CA VAL A 122 -4.86 0.56 -3.02
C VAL A 122 -4.96 1.64 -4.10
N ILE A 123 -5.77 1.43 -5.12
CA ILE A 123 -6.04 2.44 -6.17
C ILE A 123 -6.90 3.58 -5.61
N GLU A 124 -8.00 3.25 -4.92
CA GLU A 124 -8.98 4.22 -4.45
C GLU A 124 -8.53 4.95 -3.19
N ASN A 125 -8.09 4.19 -2.18
CA ASN A 125 -7.73 4.70 -0.85
C ASN A 125 -6.24 4.96 -0.68
N GLY A 126 -5.40 4.30 -1.53
CA GLY A 126 -3.95 4.37 -1.45
C GLY A 126 -3.33 3.35 -0.49
N TYR A 127 -4.12 2.50 0.15
CA TYR A 127 -3.66 1.41 1.02
C TYR A 127 -4.71 0.30 1.16
N TYR A 128 -4.27 -0.88 1.63
CA TYR A 128 -5.13 -2.00 1.99
C TYR A 128 -4.57 -2.72 3.22
N PHE A 129 -5.41 -2.86 4.25
CA PHE A 129 -5.13 -3.67 5.44
C PHE A 129 -6.37 -4.50 5.76
N ASN A 130 -6.17 -5.77 6.10
CA ASN A 130 -7.28 -6.58 6.62
C ASN A 130 -7.47 -6.32 8.13
N ASP A 131 -8.61 -6.73 8.69
CA ASP A 131 -9.00 -6.46 10.10
C ASP A 131 -8.01 -7.02 11.12
N HIS A 132 -7.36 -8.16 10.83
CA HIS A 132 -6.35 -8.76 11.72
C HIS A 132 -5.12 -7.85 11.83
N ILE A 133 -4.69 -7.30 10.72
CA ILE A 133 -3.50 -6.47 10.62
C ILE A 133 -3.69 -5.12 11.30
N SER A 134 -4.85 -4.52 11.16
CA SER A 134 -5.17 -3.26 11.84
C SER A 134 -5.06 -3.42 13.36
N LYS A 135 -5.50 -4.56 13.92
CA LYS A 135 -5.40 -4.87 15.35
C LYS A 135 -3.95 -5.18 15.78
N ASP A 136 -3.22 -5.96 14.99
CA ASP A 136 -1.85 -6.35 15.28
C ASP A 136 -0.90 -5.15 15.15
N MET A 137 -1.11 -4.27 14.17
CA MET A 137 -0.40 -2.98 14.08
C MET A 137 -0.65 -2.10 15.32
N LEU A 138 -1.90 -2.01 15.78
CA LEU A 138 -2.24 -1.29 17.01
C LEU A 138 -1.48 -1.87 18.22
N HIS A 139 -1.47 -3.19 18.35
CA HIS A 139 -0.83 -3.90 19.46
C HIS A 139 0.70 -3.71 19.46
N TYR A 140 1.33 -3.79 18.29
CA TYR A 140 2.78 -3.56 18.15
C TYR A 140 3.18 -2.13 18.46
N VAL A 141 2.44 -1.15 17.96
CA VAL A 141 2.72 0.28 18.24
C VAL A 141 2.52 0.60 19.72
N MET A 142 1.52 0.00 20.36
CA MET A 142 1.32 0.16 21.82
C MET A 142 2.44 -0.51 22.63
N LYS A 143 3.01 -1.62 22.19
CA LYS A 143 4.16 -2.29 22.81
C LYS A 143 5.50 -1.58 22.54
N SER A 144 5.67 -1.00 21.36
CA SER A 144 6.92 -0.36 20.95
C SER A 144 7.07 1.07 21.51
N LYS A 145 6.96 1.25 22.82
CA LYS A 145 7.21 2.52 23.55
C LYS A 145 8.58 3.18 23.25
N LYS A 146 9.41 2.62 22.36
CA LYS A 146 10.77 3.06 22.04
C LYS A 146 10.93 3.93 20.80
N LEU A 147 9.89 4.10 19.99
CA LEU A 147 10.01 4.98 18.83
C LEU A 147 9.63 6.41 19.24
N LYS A 148 10.61 7.20 19.64
CA LYS A 148 10.42 8.65 19.79
C LYS A 148 9.94 9.21 18.46
N PRO A 149 8.86 10.01 18.44
CA PRO A 149 8.39 10.68 17.22
C PRO A 149 9.55 11.54 16.68
N LYS A 150 10.00 11.27 15.47
CA LYS A 150 11.07 12.04 14.83
C LYS A 150 10.63 13.45 14.41
N PHE A 151 9.30 13.71 14.38
CA PHE A 151 8.74 15.03 14.09
C PHE A 151 7.47 15.23 14.92
N GLY A 152 7.40 16.36 15.63
CA GLY A 152 6.31 16.67 16.54
C GLY A 152 4.96 16.90 15.84
N ILE A 153 3.88 16.54 16.51
CA ILE A 153 2.47 16.85 16.13
C ILE A 153 2.27 18.35 15.87
N SER A 154 3.13 19.21 16.48
CA SER A 154 3.12 20.66 16.30
C SER A 154 3.32 21.16 14.87
N ALA A 155 3.70 20.29 13.91
CA ALA A 155 3.84 20.64 12.50
C ALA A 155 2.53 20.48 11.69
N LEU A 156 1.53 19.76 12.21
CA LEU A 156 0.25 19.51 11.54
C LEU A 156 -0.80 20.53 11.98
N THR A 157 -1.58 21.01 11.03
CA THR A 157 -2.76 21.85 11.32
C THR A 157 -3.93 20.99 11.75
N ASP A 158 -4.93 21.57 12.46
CA ASP A 158 -6.15 20.85 12.86
C ASP A 158 -6.86 20.21 11.68
N LYS A 159 -6.87 20.88 10.52
CA LYS A 159 -7.46 20.35 9.29
C LYS A 159 -6.70 19.14 8.75
N GLU A 160 -5.38 19.14 8.83
CA GLU A 160 -4.55 17.99 8.45
C GLU A 160 -4.78 16.81 9.41
N ILE A 161 -4.94 17.07 10.70
CA ILE A 161 -5.27 16.05 11.70
C ILE A 161 -6.66 15.45 11.43
N GLN A 162 -7.65 16.27 11.06
CA GLN A 162 -8.98 15.77 10.67
C GLN A 162 -8.90 14.87 9.43
N ILE A 163 -8.14 15.27 8.41
CA ILE A 163 -7.94 14.45 7.21
C ILE A 163 -7.26 13.13 7.58
N ILE A 164 -6.25 13.13 8.44
CA ILE A 164 -5.58 11.91 8.92
C ILE A 164 -6.58 10.98 9.62
N ARG A 165 -7.44 11.50 10.49
CA ARG A 165 -8.47 10.69 11.17
C ARG A 165 -9.43 10.04 10.19
N LEU A 166 -9.94 10.80 9.22
CA LEU A 166 -10.84 10.28 8.19
C LEU A 166 -10.16 9.24 7.28
N ILE A 167 -8.87 9.40 7.00
CA ILE A 167 -8.07 8.38 6.31
C ILE A 167 -8.04 7.09 7.14
N CYS A 168 -7.81 7.19 8.43
CA CYS A 168 -7.78 6.04 9.34
C CYS A 168 -9.16 5.39 9.54
N GLU A 169 -10.23 6.10 9.26
CA GLU A 169 -11.61 5.59 9.18
C GLU A 169 -11.95 5.02 7.78
N GLU A 170 -10.94 4.77 6.96
CA GLU A 170 -11.05 4.19 5.62
C GLU A 170 -11.90 5.02 4.63
N LYS A 171 -12.04 6.34 4.87
CA LYS A 171 -12.76 7.22 3.98
C LYS A 171 -12.00 7.48 2.68
N THR A 172 -12.70 7.36 1.57
CA THR A 172 -12.23 7.73 0.23
C THR A 172 -12.01 9.24 0.11
N ASN A 173 -11.26 9.69 -0.88
CA ASN A 173 -11.07 11.13 -1.13
C ASN A 173 -12.40 11.86 -1.37
N LYS A 174 -13.39 11.18 -1.97
CA LYS A 174 -14.73 11.74 -2.21
C LYS A 174 -15.48 11.92 -0.89
N GLU A 175 -15.54 10.90 -0.04
CA GLU A 175 -16.20 10.98 1.26
C GLU A 175 -15.55 12.04 2.16
N ILE A 176 -14.20 12.11 2.18
CA ILE A 176 -13.48 13.16 2.93
C ILE A 176 -13.83 14.54 2.38
N SER A 177 -13.94 14.69 1.06
CA SER A 177 -14.31 15.97 0.45
C SER A 177 -15.72 16.41 0.82
N ASP A 178 -16.66 15.48 0.86
CA ASP A 178 -18.06 15.73 1.24
C ASP A 178 -18.15 16.10 2.73
N ILE A 179 -17.46 15.36 3.62
CA ILE A 179 -17.46 15.63 5.08
C ILE A 179 -16.84 16.99 5.40
N LEU A 180 -15.75 17.36 4.73
CA LEU A 180 -15.00 18.59 5.03
C LEU A 180 -15.39 19.78 4.16
N ASN A 181 -16.41 19.64 3.30
CA ASN A 181 -16.83 20.66 2.31
C ASN A 181 -15.65 21.17 1.46
N LEU A 182 -14.88 20.23 0.89
CA LEU A 182 -13.73 20.48 0.03
C LEU A 182 -13.95 19.89 -1.36
N SER A 183 -13.09 20.21 -2.32
CA SER A 183 -13.02 19.45 -3.57
C SER A 183 -12.19 18.16 -3.38
N PRO A 184 -12.49 17.06 -4.09
CA PRO A 184 -11.63 15.86 -4.07
C PRO A 184 -10.17 16.16 -4.40
N ARG A 185 -9.91 17.09 -5.32
CA ARG A 185 -8.56 17.54 -5.68
C ARG A 185 -7.87 18.26 -4.52
N THR A 186 -8.62 18.99 -3.70
CA THR A 186 -8.08 19.64 -2.49
C THR A 186 -7.68 18.60 -1.44
N VAL A 187 -8.48 17.53 -1.28
CA VAL A 187 -8.18 16.43 -0.36
C VAL A 187 -6.92 15.70 -0.82
N GLU A 188 -6.80 15.38 -2.10
CA GLU A 188 -5.62 14.74 -2.69
C GLU A 188 -4.36 15.60 -2.47
N GLY A 189 -4.42 16.89 -2.75
CA GLY A 189 -3.32 17.80 -2.48
C GLY A 189 -2.94 17.93 -1.00
N SER A 190 -3.93 17.84 -0.11
CA SER A 190 -3.70 17.83 1.34
C SER A 190 -3.02 16.54 1.80
N ARG A 191 -3.42 15.38 1.27
CA ARG A 191 -2.75 14.08 1.54
C ARG A 191 -1.28 14.12 1.11
N ALA A 192 -0.98 14.66 -0.09
CA ALA A 192 0.40 14.81 -0.55
C ALA A 192 1.23 15.71 0.37
N LYS A 193 0.66 16.83 0.83
CA LYS A 193 1.31 17.73 1.80
C LYS A 193 1.54 17.05 3.15
N ILE A 194 0.57 16.28 3.64
CA ILE A 194 0.70 15.51 4.90
C ILE A 194 1.84 14.51 4.76
N ILE A 195 1.88 13.71 3.69
CA ILE A 195 2.94 12.74 3.40
C ILE A 195 4.33 13.41 3.49
N ALA A 196 4.48 14.56 2.83
CA ALA A 196 5.73 15.31 2.85
C ALA A 196 6.07 15.87 4.25
N LYS A 197 5.07 16.43 4.96
CA LYS A 197 5.26 17.03 6.29
C LYS A 197 5.70 16.04 7.36
N ILE A 198 5.06 14.86 7.39
CA ILE A 198 5.37 13.82 8.38
C ILE A 198 6.46 12.85 7.89
N ASN A 199 7.00 13.10 6.69
CA ASN A 199 8.09 12.34 6.07
C ASN A 199 7.80 10.83 5.97
N VAL A 200 6.61 10.49 5.47
CA VAL A 200 6.21 9.11 5.16
C VAL A 200 6.17 8.90 3.64
N LYS A 201 6.02 7.66 3.19
CA LYS A 201 6.16 7.31 1.76
C LYS A 201 4.84 7.26 1.02
N ASN A 202 3.75 7.01 1.73
CA ASN A 202 2.41 6.80 1.14
C ASN A 202 1.33 6.92 2.21
N THR A 203 0.08 6.65 1.84
CA THR A 203 -1.08 6.69 2.74
C THR A 203 -0.97 5.66 3.88
N ALA A 204 -0.44 4.46 3.61
CA ALA A 204 -0.20 3.48 4.68
C ALA A 204 0.74 4.05 5.76
N GLY A 205 1.75 4.83 5.33
CA GLY A 205 2.61 5.57 6.23
C GLY A 205 1.87 6.63 7.06
N ILE A 206 0.83 7.28 6.52
CA ILE A 206 -0.02 8.21 7.30
C ILE A 206 -0.74 7.46 8.41
N VAL A 207 -1.34 6.30 8.11
CA VAL A 207 -2.04 5.48 9.11
C VAL A 207 -1.08 5.05 10.21
N LEU A 208 0.08 4.53 9.83
CA LEU A 208 1.11 4.14 10.80
C LEU A 208 1.59 5.32 11.67
N TYR A 209 1.75 6.50 11.09
CA TYR A 209 2.08 7.73 11.82
C TYR A 209 0.99 8.11 12.80
N ALA A 210 -0.29 8.05 12.39
CA ALA A 210 -1.44 8.38 13.24
C ALA A 210 -1.50 7.49 14.48
N ILE A 211 -1.29 6.19 14.31
CA ILE A 211 -1.23 5.22 15.40
C ILE A 211 -0.04 5.54 16.33
N LYS A 212 1.17 5.70 15.77
CA LYS A 212 2.40 5.98 16.55
C LYS A 212 2.35 7.27 17.36
N ASN A 213 1.54 8.24 16.96
CA ASN A 213 1.43 9.54 17.61
C ASN A 213 0.09 9.74 18.35
N ASN A 214 -0.69 8.68 18.57
CA ASN A 214 -1.98 8.71 19.27
C ASN A 214 -2.98 9.74 18.67
N ILE A 215 -2.98 9.92 17.35
CA ILE A 215 -3.95 10.78 16.64
C ILE A 215 -5.31 10.07 16.58
N ILE A 216 -5.29 8.74 16.55
CA ILE A 216 -6.43 7.83 16.66
C ILE A 216 -6.21 6.89 17.85
N TYR A 217 -7.31 6.47 18.47
CA TYR A 217 -7.31 5.57 19.64
C TYR A 217 -7.83 4.19 19.22
#